data_0fd5f0d22c430d9a732be5a06f4fa98f
#
_entry.id   0fd5f0d22c430d9a732be5a06f4fa98f
#
_cell.length_a   1.000
_cell.length_b   1.000
_cell.length_c   1.000
_cell.angle_alpha   90.00
_cell.angle_beta   90.00
_cell.angle_gamma   90.00
#
_symmetry.space_group_name_H-M   'P 1'
#
loop_
_entity.id
_entity.type
_entity.pdbx_description
1 polymer ?
#
loop_
_entity_poly.entity_id
_entity_poly.type
_entity_poly.pdbx_seq_one_letter_code
_entity_poly.pdbx_strand_id
1 'polypeptide(L)'
;AVIYNLNKVIPFYTQMRTLLIAIENVTINLMAVMTAFFVAKYVARSYKKDDSLAAVTSVGAFLILNLETRRNAQSVFQMNNLGYRGLFIAIIFGLLIGWLFRFTRADLEEPSHRYTIAGLVSRGLRGTWMMVLILISCVVINYGLGFVSTEGFVGLFYVVFQFPAAHLTHVSLRLALVTTINALMWWAGIEGPINPLMVQSGSTTATANLNYALEHADLFNVPNPITMGTIYRPFASFGGVGMTLALIIATLWVGRSKASRRIAELSLFPGLVNVSSPVLIGWPVMLNPIMLVPFLITPLINMAIAWTAIRLHLMPPSVYTVPATTPGPLIAFLGTNGNLVALLVAVLCPVSYTH
;
A
#
# COMPACT_ATOMS: atom_id res chain seq x y z
N ALA A 1 -13.64 22.56 8.87
CA ALA A 1 -13.18 23.92 9.24
C ALA A 1 -11.93 24.34 8.46
N VAL A 2 -10.83 23.56 8.47
CA VAL A 2 -9.57 23.91 7.76
C VAL A 2 -9.79 24.00 6.24
N ILE A 3 -10.54 23.11 5.62
CA ILE A 3 -10.84 23.11 4.18
C ILE A 3 -11.69 24.35 3.80
N TYR A 4 -12.62 24.72 4.65
CA TYR A 4 -13.47 25.91 4.43
C TYR A 4 -12.65 27.22 4.50
N ASN A 5 -11.67 27.28 5.40
CA ASN A 5 -10.76 28.42 5.50
C ASN A 5 -9.78 28.50 4.33
N LEU A 6 -9.28 27.37 3.82
CA LEU A 6 -8.45 27.31 2.62
C LEU A 6 -9.20 27.78 1.37
N ASN A 7 -10.49 27.48 1.25
CA ASN A 7 -11.31 27.94 0.14
C ASN A 7 -11.49 29.46 0.11
N LYS A 8 -11.42 30.14 1.28
CA LYS A 8 -11.44 31.61 1.36
C LYS A 8 -10.12 32.24 0.90
N VAL A 9 -8.99 31.53 1.12
CA VAL A 9 -7.66 32.01 0.73
C VAL A 9 -7.34 31.67 -0.73
N ILE A 10 -7.81 30.53 -1.23
CA ILE A 10 -7.59 30.06 -2.61
C ILE A 10 -8.93 29.68 -3.20
N PRO A 11 -9.57 30.58 -3.97
CA PRO A 11 -10.93 30.37 -4.53
C PRO A 11 -11.07 29.11 -5.41
N PHE A 12 -9.97 28.66 -6.05
CA PHE A 12 -9.91 27.45 -6.87
C PHE A 12 -9.55 26.16 -6.13
N TYR A 13 -9.32 26.22 -4.82
CA TYR A 13 -8.80 25.07 -4.06
C TYR A 13 -9.67 23.81 -4.19
N THR A 14 -10.99 23.95 -4.06
CA THR A 14 -11.91 22.79 -4.14
C THR A 14 -11.94 22.20 -5.54
N GLN A 15 -11.96 23.02 -6.58
CA GLN A 15 -11.96 22.57 -7.98
C GLN A 15 -10.63 21.91 -8.33
N MET A 16 -9.51 22.53 -7.96
CA MET A 16 -8.17 21.98 -8.17
C MET A 16 -8.00 20.62 -7.46
N ARG A 17 -8.44 20.52 -6.21
CA ARG A 17 -8.42 19.27 -5.44
C ARG A 17 -9.26 18.18 -6.12
N THR A 18 -10.43 18.51 -6.60
CA THR A 18 -11.30 17.54 -7.29
C THR A 18 -10.67 17.06 -8.59
N LEU A 19 -10.06 17.94 -9.37
CA LEU A 19 -9.30 17.58 -10.57
C LEU A 19 -8.10 16.68 -10.27
N LEU A 20 -7.33 17.00 -9.24
CA LEU A 20 -6.19 16.17 -8.83
C LEU A 20 -6.61 14.77 -8.39
N ILE A 21 -7.70 14.65 -7.62
CA ILE A 21 -8.27 13.37 -7.24
C ILE A 21 -8.77 12.60 -8.46
N ALA A 22 -9.39 13.28 -9.43
CA ALA A 22 -9.84 12.64 -10.66
C ALA A 22 -8.65 12.12 -11.49
N ILE A 23 -7.58 12.88 -11.60
CA ILE A 23 -6.32 12.45 -12.26
C ILE A 23 -5.70 11.27 -11.53
N GLU A 24 -5.63 11.31 -10.20
CA GLU A 24 -5.15 10.20 -9.37
C GLU A 24 -5.95 8.92 -9.62
N ASN A 25 -7.27 9.01 -9.65
CA ASN A 25 -8.16 7.87 -9.89
C ASN A 25 -7.95 7.24 -11.27
N VAL A 26 -7.69 8.04 -12.30
CA VAL A 26 -7.51 7.54 -13.68
C VAL A 26 -6.07 7.04 -13.92
N THR A 27 -5.08 7.54 -13.18
CA THR A 27 -3.66 7.17 -13.36
C THR A 27 -3.22 6.13 -12.34
N ILE A 28 -3.08 6.53 -11.09
CA ILE A 28 -2.50 5.69 -10.02
C ILE A 28 -3.47 4.58 -9.61
N ASN A 29 -4.76 4.91 -9.47
CA ASN A 29 -5.76 3.93 -9.04
C ASN A 29 -6.22 2.95 -10.14
N LEU A 30 -5.66 3.00 -11.35
CA LEU A 30 -5.82 1.97 -12.39
C LEU A 30 -4.52 1.18 -12.66
N MET A 31 -3.48 1.40 -11.88
CA MET A 31 -2.17 0.77 -12.09
C MET A 31 -2.24 -0.76 -12.10
N ALA A 32 -3.02 -1.38 -11.20
CA ALA A 32 -3.17 -2.83 -11.17
C ALA A 32 -3.86 -3.39 -12.41
N VAL A 33 -4.84 -2.67 -12.94
CA VAL A 33 -5.55 -3.07 -14.17
C VAL A 33 -4.58 -3.08 -15.36
N MET A 34 -3.76 -2.03 -15.50
CA MET A 34 -2.72 -1.96 -16.52
C MET A 34 -1.66 -3.05 -16.36
N THR A 35 -1.27 -3.35 -15.10
CA THR A 35 -0.33 -4.43 -14.81
C THR A 35 -0.88 -5.79 -15.20
N ALA A 36 -2.15 -6.09 -14.87
CA ALA A 36 -2.81 -7.32 -15.29
C ALA A 36 -2.81 -7.49 -16.81
N PHE A 37 -3.08 -6.39 -17.55
CA PHE A 37 -3.02 -6.35 -19.01
C PHE A 37 -1.63 -6.71 -19.53
N PHE A 38 -0.59 -5.98 -19.12
CA PHE A 38 0.75 -6.15 -19.68
C PHE A 38 1.40 -7.47 -19.29
N VAL A 39 1.19 -7.95 -18.07
CA VAL A 39 1.72 -9.24 -17.60
C VAL A 39 1.10 -10.38 -18.39
N ALA A 40 -0.23 -10.42 -18.53
CA ALA A 40 -0.90 -11.46 -19.31
C ALA A 40 -0.47 -11.43 -20.78
N LYS A 41 -0.36 -10.23 -21.36
CA LYS A 41 0.14 -10.03 -22.72
C LYS A 41 1.53 -10.63 -22.91
N TYR A 42 2.46 -10.29 -22.01
CA TYR A 42 3.84 -10.75 -22.08
C TYR A 42 3.93 -12.29 -21.96
N VAL A 43 3.20 -12.85 -20.98
CA VAL A 43 3.19 -14.30 -20.72
C VAL A 43 2.55 -15.07 -21.87
N ALA A 44 1.40 -14.66 -22.40
CA ALA A 44 0.77 -15.32 -23.54
C ALA A 44 1.68 -15.26 -24.78
N ARG A 45 2.36 -14.12 -24.99
CA ARG A 45 3.34 -13.95 -26.08
C ARG A 45 4.54 -14.87 -25.94
N SER A 46 5.03 -15.14 -24.73
CA SER A 46 6.13 -16.09 -24.50
C SER A 46 5.75 -17.53 -24.90
N TYR A 47 4.46 -17.86 -24.82
CA TYR A 47 3.90 -19.12 -25.30
C TYR A 47 3.47 -19.08 -26.77
N LYS A 48 3.77 -17.99 -27.49
CA LYS A 48 3.39 -17.79 -28.91
C LYS A 48 1.86 -17.85 -29.15
N LYS A 49 1.08 -17.42 -28.17
CA LYS A 49 -0.39 -17.37 -28.21
C LYS A 49 -0.92 -15.96 -28.40
N ASP A 50 -2.23 -15.83 -28.66
CA ASP A 50 -2.86 -14.52 -28.83
C ASP A 50 -2.69 -13.66 -27.56
N ASP A 51 -1.76 -12.73 -27.63
CA ASP A 51 -1.34 -11.86 -26.55
C ASP A 51 -2.39 -10.78 -26.23
N SER A 52 -3.11 -10.30 -27.25
CA SER A 52 -4.10 -9.24 -27.10
C SER A 52 -5.38 -9.76 -26.43
N LEU A 53 -5.83 -10.94 -26.83
CA LEU A 53 -7.02 -11.57 -26.25
C LEU A 53 -6.75 -11.97 -24.78
N ALA A 54 -5.57 -12.51 -24.49
CA ALA A 54 -5.15 -12.82 -23.12
C ALA A 54 -5.12 -11.57 -22.22
N ALA A 55 -4.59 -10.47 -22.75
CA ALA A 55 -4.52 -9.21 -22.02
C ALA A 55 -5.91 -8.66 -21.66
N VAL A 56 -6.82 -8.61 -22.63
CA VAL A 56 -8.21 -8.16 -22.41
C VAL A 56 -8.94 -9.08 -21.43
N THR A 57 -8.76 -10.40 -21.58
CA THR A 57 -9.33 -11.39 -20.65
C THR A 57 -8.83 -11.18 -19.22
N SER A 58 -7.54 -10.89 -19.05
CA SER A 58 -6.95 -10.63 -17.74
C SER A 58 -7.56 -9.39 -17.05
N VAL A 59 -7.75 -8.32 -17.81
CA VAL A 59 -8.44 -7.12 -17.30
C VAL A 59 -9.86 -7.44 -16.87
N GLY A 60 -10.64 -8.12 -17.74
CA GLY A 60 -12.01 -8.50 -17.42
C GLY A 60 -12.10 -9.39 -16.16
N ALA A 61 -11.23 -10.40 -16.08
CA ALA A 61 -11.17 -11.29 -14.92
C ALA A 61 -10.81 -10.56 -13.62
N PHE A 62 -9.78 -9.68 -13.68
CA PHE A 62 -9.36 -8.89 -12.51
C PHE A 62 -10.47 -7.95 -12.04
N LEU A 63 -11.16 -7.28 -12.97
CA LEU A 63 -12.29 -6.40 -12.63
C LEU A 63 -13.46 -7.19 -12.03
N ILE A 64 -13.86 -8.33 -12.64
CA ILE A 64 -14.95 -9.16 -12.13
C ILE A 64 -14.67 -9.61 -10.69
N LEU A 65 -13.46 -10.07 -10.39
CA LEU A 65 -13.10 -10.57 -9.05
C LEU A 65 -12.99 -9.47 -8.00
N ASN A 66 -12.78 -8.22 -8.41
CA ASN A 66 -12.75 -7.07 -7.52
C ASN A 66 -14.07 -6.26 -7.50
N LEU A 67 -15.11 -6.80 -8.14
CA LEU A 67 -16.43 -6.22 -8.06
C LEU A 67 -17.05 -6.52 -6.69
N GLU A 68 -17.36 -5.46 -5.94
CA GLU A 68 -18.07 -5.59 -4.67
C GLU A 68 -19.57 -5.70 -4.91
N THR A 69 -20.16 -6.76 -4.41
CA THR A 69 -21.61 -6.93 -4.45
C THR A 69 -22.19 -6.50 -3.10
N ARG A 70 -22.66 -5.26 -3.00
CA ARG A 70 -23.40 -4.81 -1.81
C ARG A 70 -24.78 -5.43 -1.77
N ARG A 71 -25.31 -5.69 -0.57
CA ARG A 71 -26.67 -6.25 -0.33
C ARG A 71 -27.80 -5.46 -1.02
N ASN A 72 -27.57 -4.21 -1.46
CA ASN A 72 -28.57 -3.35 -2.13
C ASN A 72 -28.43 -3.33 -3.65
N ALA A 73 -27.95 -4.41 -4.27
CA ALA A 73 -27.84 -4.60 -5.73
C ALA A 73 -27.02 -3.55 -6.50
N GLN A 74 -26.24 -2.72 -5.83
CA GLN A 74 -25.28 -1.83 -6.49
C GLN A 74 -23.89 -2.44 -6.42
N SER A 75 -23.37 -2.79 -7.60
CA SER A 75 -21.97 -3.22 -7.74
C SER A 75 -21.07 -1.98 -7.76
N VAL A 76 -20.10 -1.91 -6.86
CA VAL A 76 -19.18 -0.78 -6.73
C VAL A 76 -17.74 -1.28 -6.78
N PHE A 77 -16.87 -0.52 -7.42
CA PHE A 77 -15.43 -0.75 -7.38
C PHE A 77 -14.79 0.12 -6.29
N GLN A 78 -14.00 -0.48 -5.43
CA GLN A 78 -13.07 0.29 -4.61
C GLN A 78 -11.85 0.65 -5.44
N MET A 79 -11.72 1.94 -5.79
CA MET A 79 -10.61 2.42 -6.61
C MET A 79 -9.24 2.06 -6.02
N ASN A 80 -9.09 2.06 -4.70
CA ASN A 80 -7.86 1.65 -4.04
C ASN A 80 -7.45 0.20 -4.36
N ASN A 81 -8.41 -0.71 -4.56
CA ASN A 81 -8.14 -2.12 -4.89
C ASN A 81 -7.71 -2.30 -6.37
N LEU A 82 -8.02 -1.35 -7.24
CA LEU A 82 -7.62 -1.33 -8.64
C LEU A 82 -6.26 -0.66 -8.86
N GLY A 83 -5.77 0.10 -7.86
CA GLY A 83 -4.50 0.80 -7.86
C GLY A 83 -3.34 -0.05 -7.33
N TYR A 84 -2.42 0.63 -6.68
CA TYR A 84 -1.20 0.03 -6.15
C TYR A 84 -1.45 -1.15 -5.18
N ARG A 85 -2.54 -1.10 -4.41
CA ARG A 85 -2.92 -2.15 -3.46
C ARG A 85 -3.24 -3.48 -4.15
N GLY A 86 -3.85 -3.44 -5.34
CA GLY A 86 -4.15 -4.61 -6.15
C GLY A 86 -3.00 -5.10 -7.02
N LEU A 87 -1.88 -4.39 -7.08
CA LEU A 87 -0.81 -4.60 -8.04
C LEU A 87 -0.21 -6.01 -7.98
N PHE A 88 0.08 -6.52 -6.79
CA PHE A 88 0.62 -7.86 -6.60
C PHE A 88 -0.37 -8.94 -7.10
N ILE A 89 -1.63 -8.79 -6.75
CA ILE A 89 -2.69 -9.70 -7.18
C ILE A 89 -2.87 -9.62 -8.69
N ALA A 90 -2.79 -8.43 -9.27
CA ALA A 90 -2.84 -8.22 -10.72
C ALA A 90 -1.70 -8.94 -11.46
N ILE A 91 -0.49 -8.96 -10.88
CA ILE A 91 0.64 -9.73 -11.42
C ILE A 91 0.31 -11.22 -11.42
N ILE A 92 -0.15 -11.77 -10.29
CA ILE A 92 -0.52 -13.18 -10.18
C ILE A 92 -1.61 -13.55 -11.19
N PHE A 93 -2.65 -12.73 -11.30
CA PHE A 93 -3.72 -12.95 -12.29
C PHE A 93 -3.23 -12.85 -13.71
N GLY A 94 -2.38 -11.88 -14.01
CA GLY A 94 -1.75 -11.75 -15.33
C GLY A 94 -0.92 -12.98 -15.71
N LEU A 95 -0.11 -13.48 -14.78
CA LEU A 95 0.66 -14.71 -14.96
C LEU A 95 -0.24 -15.92 -15.18
N LEU A 96 -1.26 -16.09 -14.32
CA LEU A 96 -2.20 -17.22 -14.39
C LEU A 96 -2.96 -17.22 -15.71
N ILE A 97 -3.54 -16.10 -16.11
CA ILE A 97 -4.34 -15.99 -17.33
C ILE A 97 -3.47 -16.14 -18.57
N GLY A 98 -2.30 -15.48 -18.59
CA GLY A 98 -1.34 -15.67 -19.68
C GLY A 98 -0.89 -17.13 -19.82
N TRP A 99 -0.70 -17.83 -18.69
CA TRP A 99 -0.40 -19.27 -18.70
C TRP A 99 -1.58 -20.12 -19.18
N LEU A 100 -2.83 -19.81 -18.78
CA LEU A 100 -4.03 -20.51 -19.23
C LEU A 100 -4.20 -20.41 -20.76
N PHE A 101 -3.82 -19.28 -21.35
CA PHE A 101 -3.86 -19.11 -22.80
C PHE A 101 -2.93 -20.05 -23.55
N ARG A 102 -1.94 -20.67 -22.90
CA ARG A 102 -1.13 -21.75 -23.49
C ARG A 102 -2.00 -22.88 -24.06
N PHE A 103 -3.14 -23.16 -23.46
CA PHE A 103 -4.03 -24.23 -23.89
C PHE A 103 -4.98 -23.83 -25.03
N THR A 104 -4.92 -22.59 -25.50
CA THR A 104 -5.71 -22.15 -26.66
C THR A 104 -5.09 -22.60 -27.97
N ARG A 105 -5.94 -22.73 -29.01
CA ARG A 105 -5.50 -22.97 -30.39
C ARG A 105 -5.24 -21.66 -31.18
N ALA A 106 -5.20 -20.54 -30.51
CA ALA A 106 -4.97 -19.23 -31.11
C ALA A 106 -3.47 -18.91 -31.15
N ASP A 107 -2.75 -19.41 -32.13
CA ASP A 107 -1.31 -19.20 -32.26
C ASP A 107 -0.97 -17.85 -32.90
N LEU A 108 0.12 -17.23 -32.43
CA LEU A 108 0.59 -15.91 -32.89
C LEU A 108 1.31 -16.00 -34.26
N GLU A 109 1.88 -17.15 -34.57
CA GLU A 109 2.74 -17.40 -35.73
C GLU A 109 2.05 -18.24 -36.80
N GLU A 110 0.98 -17.73 -37.44
CA GLU A 110 0.59 -18.22 -38.79
C GLU A 110 1.02 -17.16 -39.82
N PRO A 111 2.14 -17.34 -40.52
CA PRO A 111 2.70 -16.30 -41.38
C PRO A 111 1.83 -15.92 -42.57
N SER A 112 0.98 -16.85 -43.07
CA SER A 112 0.21 -16.67 -44.29
C SER A 112 -1.06 -15.80 -44.13
N HIS A 113 -1.55 -15.60 -42.91
CA HIS A 113 -2.81 -14.86 -42.67
C HIS A 113 -2.69 -13.66 -41.71
N ARG A 114 -1.47 -13.27 -41.39
CA ARG A 114 -1.19 -12.25 -40.34
C ARG A 114 -1.80 -10.87 -40.65
N TYR A 115 -2.01 -10.57 -41.92
CA TYR A 115 -2.45 -9.24 -42.38
C TYR A 115 -3.84 -9.23 -43.03
N THR A 116 -4.51 -10.37 -43.09
CA THR A 116 -5.87 -10.41 -43.63
C THR A 116 -6.90 -10.28 -42.51
N ILE A 117 -7.97 -9.52 -42.74
CA ILE A 117 -9.08 -9.34 -41.79
C ILE A 117 -9.65 -10.69 -41.38
N ALA A 118 -9.82 -11.62 -42.34
CA ALA A 118 -10.30 -12.97 -42.08
C ALA A 118 -9.38 -13.78 -41.15
N GLY A 119 -8.06 -13.64 -41.27
CA GLY A 119 -7.07 -14.28 -40.39
C GLY A 119 -7.12 -13.74 -38.96
N LEU A 120 -7.29 -12.42 -38.77
CA LEU A 120 -7.43 -11.79 -37.45
C LEU A 120 -8.72 -12.24 -36.74
N VAL A 121 -9.84 -12.28 -37.48
CA VAL A 121 -11.14 -12.73 -36.95
C VAL A 121 -11.11 -14.19 -36.55
N SER A 122 -10.57 -15.09 -37.44
CA SER A 122 -10.49 -16.51 -37.14
C SER A 122 -9.61 -16.82 -35.94
N ARG A 123 -8.49 -16.09 -35.77
CA ARG A 123 -7.61 -16.22 -34.59
C ARG A 123 -8.34 -15.79 -33.33
N GLY A 124 -9.01 -14.63 -33.34
CA GLY A 124 -9.81 -14.15 -32.24
C GLY A 124 -10.87 -15.18 -31.82
N LEU A 125 -11.62 -15.73 -32.76
CA LEU A 125 -12.64 -16.74 -32.50
C LEU A 125 -12.09 -18.01 -31.85
N ARG A 126 -10.90 -18.46 -32.27
CA ARG A 126 -10.24 -19.67 -31.68
C ARG A 126 -9.85 -19.48 -30.21
N GLY A 127 -9.62 -18.23 -29.75
CA GLY A 127 -9.32 -17.92 -28.36
C GLY A 127 -10.51 -17.55 -27.50
N THR A 128 -11.64 -17.17 -28.15
CA THR A 128 -12.83 -16.64 -27.45
C THR A 128 -13.44 -17.62 -26.46
N TRP A 129 -13.43 -18.92 -26.75
CA TRP A 129 -13.96 -19.93 -25.84
C TRP A 129 -13.22 -19.92 -24.49
N MET A 130 -11.88 -19.77 -24.50
CA MET A 130 -11.08 -19.69 -23.29
C MET A 130 -11.39 -18.39 -22.51
N MET A 131 -11.53 -17.26 -23.23
CA MET A 131 -11.94 -16.00 -22.62
C MET A 131 -13.28 -16.15 -21.89
N VAL A 132 -14.29 -16.71 -22.56
CA VAL A 132 -15.62 -16.92 -21.99
C VAL A 132 -15.56 -17.84 -20.77
N LEU A 133 -14.81 -18.95 -20.86
CA LEU A 133 -14.64 -19.89 -19.76
C LEU A 133 -13.99 -19.22 -18.55
N ILE A 134 -12.91 -18.44 -18.75
CA ILE A 134 -12.22 -17.72 -17.67
C ILE A 134 -13.17 -16.69 -17.04
N LEU A 135 -13.86 -15.88 -17.83
CA LEU A 135 -14.74 -14.85 -17.31
C LEU A 135 -15.95 -15.45 -16.55
N ILE A 136 -16.54 -16.53 -17.05
CA ILE A 136 -17.61 -17.25 -16.33
C ILE A 136 -17.06 -17.82 -15.01
N SER A 137 -15.88 -18.43 -15.03
CA SER A 137 -15.25 -18.95 -13.81
C SER A 137 -15.02 -17.83 -12.79
N CYS A 138 -14.56 -16.65 -13.22
CA CYS A 138 -14.38 -15.49 -12.34
C CYS A 138 -15.70 -14.99 -11.76
N VAL A 139 -16.79 -15.00 -12.53
CA VAL A 139 -18.13 -14.64 -12.03
C VAL A 139 -18.58 -15.63 -10.95
N VAL A 140 -18.42 -16.94 -11.19
CA VAL A 140 -18.78 -17.98 -10.20
C VAL A 140 -17.94 -17.84 -8.93
N ILE A 141 -16.62 -17.61 -9.09
CA ILE A 141 -15.72 -17.39 -7.95
C ILE A 141 -16.13 -16.14 -7.17
N ASN A 142 -16.39 -15.02 -7.86
CA ASN A 142 -16.80 -13.77 -7.21
C ASN A 142 -18.12 -13.91 -6.47
N TYR A 143 -19.07 -14.62 -7.05
CA TYR A 143 -20.34 -14.94 -6.39
C TYR A 143 -20.10 -15.77 -5.11
N GLY A 144 -19.23 -16.79 -5.17
CA GLY A 144 -18.83 -17.58 -4.00
C GLY A 144 -18.11 -16.74 -2.94
N LEU A 145 -17.22 -15.83 -3.33
CA LEU A 145 -16.52 -14.91 -2.44
C LEU A 145 -17.48 -13.96 -1.71
N GLY A 146 -18.58 -13.56 -2.34
CA GLY A 146 -19.61 -12.71 -1.74
C GLY A 146 -20.26 -13.28 -0.47
N PHE A 147 -20.18 -14.61 -0.25
CA PHE A 147 -20.61 -15.24 1.02
C PHE A 147 -19.58 -15.09 2.15
N VAL A 148 -18.30 -14.87 1.80
CA VAL A 148 -17.18 -14.79 2.76
C VAL A 148 -16.80 -13.34 3.03
N SER A 149 -16.77 -12.50 2.00
CA SER A 149 -16.36 -11.10 2.08
C SER A 149 -17.11 -10.22 1.08
N THR A 150 -17.47 -9.03 1.51
CA THR A 150 -18.11 -8.02 0.64
C THR A 150 -17.09 -7.12 -0.08
N GLU A 151 -15.80 -7.26 0.23
CA GLU A 151 -14.74 -6.34 -0.22
C GLU A 151 -14.02 -6.75 -1.53
N GLY A 152 -14.55 -7.78 -2.24
CA GLY A 152 -13.91 -8.34 -3.41
C GLY A 152 -12.65 -9.16 -3.08
N PHE A 153 -11.98 -9.70 -4.12
CA PHE A 153 -10.84 -10.61 -3.92
C PHE A 153 -9.62 -9.91 -3.29
N VAL A 154 -9.29 -8.69 -3.72
CA VAL A 154 -8.18 -7.91 -3.14
C VAL A 154 -8.46 -7.59 -1.69
N GLY A 155 -9.68 -7.14 -1.35
CA GLY A 155 -10.07 -6.88 0.03
C GLY A 155 -9.95 -8.12 0.91
N LEU A 156 -10.46 -9.27 0.45
CA LEU A 156 -10.34 -10.54 1.16
C LEU A 156 -8.88 -10.93 1.43
N PHE A 157 -8.00 -10.77 0.44
CA PHE A 157 -6.57 -11.03 0.61
C PHE A 157 -5.99 -10.25 1.81
N TYR A 158 -6.30 -8.96 1.91
CA TYR A 158 -5.84 -8.15 3.04
C TYR A 158 -6.49 -8.53 4.37
N VAL A 159 -7.76 -8.88 4.38
CA VAL A 159 -8.45 -9.37 5.58
C VAL A 159 -7.78 -10.63 6.12
N VAL A 160 -7.41 -11.58 5.26
CA VAL A 160 -6.70 -12.81 5.66
C VAL A 160 -5.36 -12.49 6.33
N PHE A 161 -4.59 -11.54 5.82
CA PHE A 161 -3.31 -11.12 6.44
C PHE A 161 -3.49 -10.32 7.74
N GLN A 162 -4.63 -9.67 7.94
CA GLN A 162 -4.95 -8.95 9.18
C GLN A 162 -5.54 -9.87 10.26
N PHE A 163 -6.13 -11.01 9.86
CA PHE A 163 -6.84 -11.94 10.75
C PHE A 163 -6.03 -12.40 11.97
N PRO A 164 -4.73 -12.79 11.85
CA PRO A 164 -3.95 -13.22 13.01
C PRO A 164 -3.82 -12.15 14.09
N ALA A 165 -3.75 -10.89 13.68
CA ALA A 165 -3.62 -9.77 14.60
C ALA A 165 -4.95 -9.38 15.29
N ALA A 166 -6.09 -9.62 14.61
CA ALA A 166 -7.40 -9.23 15.12
C ALA A 166 -7.80 -10.01 16.40
N HIS A 167 -7.28 -11.23 16.56
CA HIS A 167 -7.60 -12.12 17.67
C HIS A 167 -6.71 -11.95 18.89
N LEU A 168 -5.70 -11.09 18.85
CA LEU A 168 -4.82 -10.83 19.98
C LEU A 168 -5.44 -9.83 20.96
N THR A 169 -5.57 -10.24 22.22
CA THR A 169 -6.10 -9.41 23.31
C THR A 169 -5.12 -8.34 23.77
N HIS A 170 -3.82 -8.65 23.75
CA HIS A 170 -2.76 -7.70 24.13
C HIS A 170 -2.48 -6.70 23.01
N VAL A 171 -2.79 -5.42 23.25
CA VAL A 171 -2.66 -4.33 22.27
C VAL A 171 -1.23 -4.20 21.75
N SER A 172 -0.21 -4.25 22.61
CA SER A 172 1.20 -4.13 22.22
C SER A 172 1.65 -5.27 21.30
N LEU A 173 1.25 -6.51 21.62
CA LEU A 173 1.57 -7.69 20.81
C LEU A 173 0.87 -7.63 19.45
N ARG A 174 -0.40 -7.20 19.44
CA ARG A 174 -1.17 -6.98 18.22
C ARG A 174 -0.49 -5.96 17.30
N LEU A 175 -0.04 -4.83 17.87
CA LEU A 175 0.66 -3.80 17.10
C LEU A 175 1.99 -4.31 16.54
N ALA A 176 2.77 -5.05 17.33
CA ALA A 176 4.02 -5.66 16.89
C ALA A 176 3.79 -6.65 15.74
N LEU A 177 2.79 -7.52 15.86
CA LEU A 177 2.46 -8.50 14.83
C LEU A 177 2.00 -7.84 13.53
N VAL A 178 1.10 -6.86 13.61
CA VAL A 178 0.62 -6.11 12.44
C VAL A 178 1.76 -5.35 11.76
N THR A 179 2.67 -4.74 12.53
CA THR A 179 3.87 -4.08 12.00
C THR A 179 4.79 -5.06 11.31
N THR A 180 4.99 -6.24 11.88
CA THR A 180 5.81 -7.31 11.30
C THR A 180 5.23 -7.82 9.99
N ILE A 181 3.93 -8.12 9.95
CA ILE A 181 3.23 -8.55 8.73
C ILE A 181 3.33 -7.46 7.66
N ASN A 182 3.09 -6.21 8.03
CA ASN A 182 3.19 -5.07 7.12
C ASN A 182 4.60 -4.94 6.52
N ALA A 183 5.64 -5.03 7.34
CA ALA A 183 7.03 -4.96 6.88
C ALA A 183 7.40 -6.16 5.98
N LEU A 184 6.98 -7.38 6.34
CA LEU A 184 7.21 -8.58 5.52
C LEU A 184 6.54 -8.46 4.14
N MET A 185 5.31 -7.97 4.08
CA MET A 185 4.61 -7.78 2.81
C MET A 185 5.33 -6.76 1.94
N TRP A 186 5.71 -5.61 2.48
CA TRP A 186 6.47 -4.60 1.75
C TRP A 186 7.84 -5.11 1.29
N TRP A 187 8.53 -5.89 2.11
CA TRP A 187 9.78 -6.55 1.71
C TRP A 187 9.56 -7.54 0.57
N ALA A 188 8.45 -8.28 0.57
CA ALA A 188 8.08 -9.18 -0.52
C ALA A 188 7.62 -8.46 -1.80
N GLY A 189 7.58 -7.12 -1.81
CA GLY A 189 7.07 -6.33 -2.93
C GLY A 189 5.55 -6.24 -2.99
N ILE A 190 4.89 -6.62 -1.90
CA ILE A 190 3.44 -6.53 -1.74
C ILE A 190 3.14 -5.35 -0.84
N GLU A 191 2.17 -4.51 -1.21
CA GLU A 191 1.74 -3.48 -0.27
C GLU A 191 1.17 -4.13 1.00
N GLY A 192 1.63 -3.63 2.15
CA GLY A 192 1.15 -4.14 3.43
C GLY A 192 -0.25 -3.61 3.80
N PRO A 193 -0.92 -4.25 4.77
CA PRO A 193 -2.27 -3.90 5.21
C PRO A 193 -2.34 -2.53 5.89
N ILE A 194 -1.20 -1.95 6.25
CA ILE A 194 -1.13 -0.64 6.90
C ILE A 194 -0.44 0.33 5.95
N ASN A 195 -1.20 1.30 5.48
CA ASN A 195 -0.61 2.46 4.83
C ASN A 195 -0.30 3.51 5.91
N PRO A 196 0.98 3.86 6.15
CA PRO A 196 1.36 4.85 7.16
C PRO A 196 0.70 6.21 6.96
N LEU A 197 0.37 6.54 5.71
CA LEU A 197 -0.28 7.79 5.34
C LEU A 197 -1.75 7.86 5.79
N MET A 198 -2.40 6.70 6.00
CA MET A 198 -3.83 6.62 6.35
C MET A 198 -4.11 6.24 7.81
N VAL A 199 -3.08 5.90 8.59
CA VAL A 199 -3.22 5.38 9.97
C VAL A 199 -3.91 6.35 10.93
N GLN A 200 -3.94 7.63 10.63
CA GLN A 200 -4.47 8.65 11.55
C GLN A 200 -5.89 9.16 11.22
N SER A 201 -6.39 8.93 10.02
CA SER A 201 -7.67 9.51 9.62
C SER A 201 -8.84 8.60 9.99
N GLY A 202 -9.60 8.98 11.02
CA GLY A 202 -10.95 8.48 11.27
C GLY A 202 -11.06 7.18 12.07
N SER A 203 -10.01 6.73 12.78
CA SER A 203 -10.17 5.61 13.71
C SER A 203 -10.92 6.07 14.97
N THR A 204 -11.84 5.25 15.47
CA THR A 204 -12.61 5.53 16.71
C THR A 204 -11.69 5.80 17.90
N THR A 205 -10.55 5.11 17.98
CA THR A 205 -9.55 5.30 19.04
C THR A 205 -8.82 6.65 18.93
N ALA A 206 -8.51 7.13 17.73
CA ALA A 206 -7.89 8.43 17.52
C ALA A 206 -8.85 9.57 17.88
N THR A 207 -10.13 9.45 17.51
CA THR A 207 -11.16 10.42 17.86
C THR A 207 -11.40 10.46 19.37
N ALA A 208 -11.46 9.30 20.04
CA ALA A 208 -11.61 9.21 21.49
C ALA A 208 -10.43 9.89 22.23
N ASN A 209 -9.18 9.65 21.79
CA ASN A 209 -8.01 10.30 22.37
C ASN A 209 -8.03 11.82 22.17
N LEU A 210 -8.40 12.27 20.97
CA LEU A 210 -8.46 13.71 20.65
C LEU A 210 -9.53 14.41 21.48
N ASN A 211 -10.74 13.83 21.58
CA ASN A 211 -11.81 14.39 22.38
C ASN A 211 -11.40 14.49 23.86
N TYR A 212 -10.82 13.42 24.42
CA TYR A 212 -10.31 13.43 25.79
C TYR A 212 -9.28 14.55 26.02
N ALA A 213 -8.31 14.67 25.11
CA ALA A 213 -7.27 15.69 25.20
C ALA A 213 -7.83 17.12 25.13
N LEU A 214 -8.87 17.34 24.32
CA LEU A 214 -9.53 18.64 24.20
C LEU A 214 -10.41 18.99 25.42
N GLU A 215 -11.08 17.98 25.99
CA GLU A 215 -11.97 18.16 27.14
C GLU A 215 -11.21 18.37 28.47
N HIS A 216 -10.11 17.62 28.66
CA HIS A 216 -9.37 17.59 29.93
C HIS A 216 -8.04 18.36 29.88
N ALA A 217 -7.63 18.87 28.71
CA ALA A 217 -6.32 19.48 28.48
C ALA A 217 -5.13 18.58 28.91
N ASP A 218 -5.34 17.27 28.97
CA ASP A 218 -4.36 16.25 29.38
C ASP A 218 -4.08 15.27 28.24
N LEU A 219 -2.79 15.15 27.91
CA LEU A 219 -2.31 14.24 26.87
C LEU A 219 -1.75 12.93 27.45
N PHE A 220 -1.41 12.89 28.74
CA PHE A 220 -0.77 11.72 29.34
C PHE A 220 -1.77 10.60 29.66
N ASN A 221 -3.00 10.95 30.06
CA ASN A 221 -4.01 10.01 30.51
C ASN A 221 -5.08 9.70 29.46
N VAL A 222 -4.77 9.79 28.17
CA VAL A 222 -5.74 9.47 27.12
C VAL A 222 -6.17 7.99 27.16
N PRO A 223 -7.43 7.68 26.77
CA PRO A 223 -8.01 6.34 26.92
C PRO A 223 -7.26 5.25 26.10
N ASN A 224 -6.65 5.61 24.97
CA ASN A 224 -5.93 4.68 24.11
C ASN A 224 -4.49 5.16 23.84
N PRO A 225 -3.58 5.10 24.81
CA PRO A 225 -2.22 5.65 24.67
C PRO A 225 -1.37 4.85 23.66
N ILE A 226 -1.72 3.59 23.41
CA ILE A 226 -0.94 2.65 22.59
C ILE A 226 -1.76 2.25 21.36
N THR A 227 -1.52 2.94 20.23
CA THR A 227 -2.17 2.67 18.95
C THR A 227 -1.18 2.81 17.81
N MET A 228 -1.57 2.40 16.59
CA MET A 228 -0.77 2.67 15.40
C MET A 228 -0.54 4.17 15.17
N GLY A 229 -1.53 5.00 15.46
CA GLY A 229 -1.43 6.47 15.33
C GLY A 229 -0.49 7.10 16.36
N THR A 230 -0.51 6.60 17.61
CA THR A 230 0.25 7.20 18.71
C THR A 230 1.71 6.74 18.77
N ILE A 231 2.02 5.53 18.32
CA ILE A 231 3.37 4.93 18.45
C ILE A 231 4.01 4.63 17.09
N TYR A 232 3.35 3.85 16.21
CA TYR A 232 3.96 3.40 14.96
C TYR A 232 4.26 4.58 14.03
N ARG A 233 3.27 5.40 13.76
CA ARG A 233 3.43 6.51 12.81
C ARG A 233 4.46 7.54 13.23
N PRO A 234 4.47 8.08 14.48
CA PRO A 234 5.40 9.11 14.89
C PRO A 234 6.82 8.60 15.21
N PHE A 235 7.03 7.28 15.43
CA PHE A 235 8.32 6.78 15.87
C PHE A 235 8.90 5.63 15.03
N ALA A 236 8.07 4.91 14.25
CA ALA A 236 8.47 3.71 13.53
C ALA A 236 8.22 3.74 12.01
N SER A 237 7.76 4.89 11.45
CA SER A 237 7.46 5.00 10.02
C SER A 237 8.10 6.20 9.33
N PHE A 238 9.32 6.57 9.74
CA PHE A 238 10.04 7.69 9.11
C PHE A 238 10.48 7.35 7.69
N GLY A 239 10.05 8.17 6.75
CA GLY A 239 10.27 7.93 5.34
C GLY A 239 9.35 6.86 4.74
N GLY A 240 8.35 6.41 5.51
CA GLY A 240 7.42 5.35 5.15
C GLY A 240 7.73 4.03 5.85
N VAL A 241 7.36 2.91 5.23
CA VAL A 241 7.51 1.58 5.83
C VAL A 241 8.99 1.20 5.95
N GLY A 242 9.35 0.54 7.05
CA GLY A 242 10.73 0.07 7.30
C GLY A 242 11.72 1.18 7.61
N MET A 243 11.24 2.39 7.99
CA MET A 243 12.08 3.53 8.33
C MET A 243 13.08 3.92 7.22
N THR A 244 12.62 3.94 5.99
CA THR A 244 13.46 4.16 4.80
C THR A 244 14.21 5.50 4.81
N LEU A 245 13.73 6.52 5.52
CA LEU A 245 14.48 7.78 5.70
C LEU A 245 15.79 7.56 6.46
N ALA A 246 15.80 6.70 7.48
CA ALA A 246 17.02 6.36 8.19
C ALA A 246 18.01 5.64 7.27
N LEU A 247 17.53 4.74 6.42
CA LEU A 247 18.33 4.05 5.41
C LEU A 247 18.92 5.03 4.38
N ILE A 248 18.14 6.02 3.92
CA ILE A 248 18.61 7.09 3.02
C ILE A 248 19.75 7.86 3.67
N ILE A 249 19.56 8.32 4.91
CA ILE A 249 20.55 9.11 5.65
C ILE A 249 21.83 8.27 5.87
N ALA A 250 21.70 7.02 6.31
CA ALA A 250 22.84 6.11 6.48
C ALA A 250 23.60 5.92 5.16
N THR A 251 22.89 5.74 4.03
CA THR A 251 23.52 5.59 2.71
C THR A 251 24.25 6.86 2.26
N LEU A 252 23.70 8.03 2.52
CA LEU A 252 24.34 9.30 2.22
C LEU A 252 25.62 9.51 3.04
N TRP A 253 25.61 9.03 4.27
CA TRP A 253 26.75 9.19 5.20
C TRP A 253 27.86 8.19 4.93
N VAL A 254 27.54 6.89 4.88
CA VAL A 254 28.53 5.79 4.84
C VAL A 254 28.64 5.14 3.46
N GLY A 255 27.72 5.42 2.54
CA GLY A 255 27.64 4.77 1.24
C GLY A 255 28.87 5.05 0.37
N ARG A 256 29.59 3.99 -0.02
CA ARG A 256 30.79 4.04 -0.86
C ARG A 256 30.47 3.96 -2.36
N SER A 257 29.37 3.36 -2.73
CA SER A 257 28.96 3.23 -4.14
C SER A 257 28.33 4.52 -4.65
N LYS A 258 28.82 5.05 -5.77
CA LYS A 258 28.23 6.22 -6.45
C LYS A 258 26.76 5.97 -6.85
N ALA A 259 26.42 4.76 -7.28
CA ALA A 259 25.07 4.40 -7.67
C ALA A 259 24.11 4.44 -6.47
N SER A 260 24.49 3.81 -5.34
CA SER A 260 23.67 3.82 -4.12
C SER A 260 23.46 5.21 -3.57
N ARG A 261 24.53 6.04 -3.58
CA ARG A 261 24.46 7.44 -3.12
C ARG A 261 23.51 8.26 -3.99
N ARG A 262 23.56 8.09 -5.32
CA ARG A 262 22.65 8.80 -6.24
C ARG A 262 21.18 8.40 -6.04
N ILE A 263 20.91 7.12 -5.79
CA ILE A 263 19.56 6.65 -5.43
C ILE A 263 19.10 7.30 -4.12
N ALA A 264 19.96 7.37 -3.11
CA ALA A 264 19.65 8.01 -1.84
C ALA A 264 19.38 9.52 -2.00
N GLU A 265 20.17 10.22 -2.81
CA GLU A 265 19.95 11.64 -3.13
C GLU A 265 18.59 11.87 -3.80
N LEU A 266 18.24 11.08 -4.82
CA LEU A 266 16.96 11.17 -5.51
C LEU A 266 15.77 10.81 -4.60
N SER A 267 15.99 9.91 -3.65
CA SER A 267 14.96 9.43 -2.71
C SER A 267 14.81 10.31 -1.47
N LEU A 268 15.70 11.29 -1.26
CA LEU A 268 15.70 12.10 -0.04
C LEU A 268 14.42 12.93 0.09
N PHE A 269 14.02 13.64 -0.95
CA PHE A 269 12.80 14.44 -0.92
C PHE A 269 11.54 13.58 -0.74
N PRO A 270 11.31 12.50 -1.53
CA PRO A 270 10.21 11.57 -1.25
C PRO A 270 10.25 10.98 0.16
N GLY A 271 11.42 10.59 0.65
CA GLY A 271 11.60 10.05 2.00
C GLY A 271 11.25 11.06 3.10
N LEU A 272 11.56 12.33 2.93
CA LEU A 272 11.15 13.38 3.87
C LEU A 272 9.63 13.52 3.97
N VAL A 273 8.90 13.30 2.89
CA VAL A 273 7.43 13.31 2.88
C VAL A 273 6.80 11.92 3.09
N ASN A 274 7.58 10.98 3.64
CA ASN A 274 7.17 9.62 4.02
C ASN A 274 6.78 8.70 2.84
N VAL A 275 7.35 8.92 1.66
CA VAL A 275 7.18 8.06 0.48
C VAL A 275 8.40 7.14 0.35
N SER A 276 8.23 5.85 0.64
CA SER A 276 9.30 4.84 0.63
C SER A 276 9.58 4.21 -0.73
N SER A 277 8.65 4.29 -1.68
CA SER A 277 8.73 3.57 -2.97
C SER A 277 10.02 3.80 -3.76
N PRO A 278 10.56 5.03 -3.90
CA PRO A 278 11.79 5.24 -4.67
C PRO A 278 13.01 4.50 -4.10
N VAL A 279 13.13 4.43 -2.78
CA VAL A 279 14.22 3.67 -2.12
C VAL A 279 14.01 2.17 -2.26
N LEU A 280 12.79 1.68 -2.03
CA LEU A 280 12.48 0.25 -2.07
C LEU A 280 12.70 -0.36 -3.46
N ILE A 281 12.39 0.42 -4.51
CA ILE A 281 12.56 0.00 -5.92
C ILE A 281 14.00 0.27 -6.39
N GLY A 282 14.53 1.44 -6.09
CA GLY A 282 15.85 1.86 -6.58
C GLY A 282 17.01 1.13 -5.92
N TRP A 283 16.87 0.78 -4.65
CA TRP A 283 17.84 -0.03 -3.92
C TRP A 283 17.29 -1.45 -3.75
N PRO A 284 18.11 -2.49 -3.83
CA PRO A 284 17.64 -3.89 -3.72
C PRO A 284 17.27 -4.23 -2.26
N VAL A 285 16.22 -3.57 -1.74
CA VAL A 285 15.65 -3.86 -0.42
C VAL A 285 14.64 -5.00 -0.53
N MET A 286 13.81 -4.96 -1.58
CA MET A 286 12.80 -5.99 -1.82
C MET A 286 13.47 -7.34 -2.11
N LEU A 287 12.96 -8.39 -1.48
CA LEU A 287 13.42 -9.78 -1.59
C LEU A 287 14.91 -9.98 -1.22
N ASN A 288 15.54 -9.01 -0.61
CA ASN A 288 16.91 -9.12 -0.14
C ASN A 288 16.93 -9.58 1.33
N PRO A 289 17.40 -10.81 1.63
CA PRO A 289 17.38 -11.35 3.00
C PRO A 289 18.28 -10.57 3.97
N ILE A 290 19.34 -9.92 3.49
CA ILE A 290 20.22 -9.10 4.33
C ILE A 290 19.49 -7.86 4.82
N MET A 291 18.70 -7.24 3.94
CA MET A 291 17.91 -6.05 4.27
C MET A 291 16.62 -6.37 5.04
N LEU A 292 16.17 -7.62 5.03
CA LEU A 292 14.98 -8.05 5.77
C LEU A 292 15.12 -7.78 7.26
N VAL A 293 16.28 -8.11 7.84
CA VAL A 293 16.51 -8.01 9.27
C VAL A 293 16.36 -6.56 9.79
N PRO A 294 17.12 -5.57 9.29
CA PRO A 294 16.95 -4.19 9.73
C PRO A 294 15.56 -3.63 9.37
N PHE A 295 15.03 -3.96 8.20
CA PHE A 295 13.72 -3.48 7.74
C PHE A 295 12.56 -3.94 8.66
N LEU A 296 12.70 -5.10 9.28
CA LEU A 296 11.71 -5.71 10.17
C LEU A 296 11.91 -5.32 11.62
N ILE A 297 13.17 -5.36 12.10
CA ILE A 297 13.49 -5.19 13.52
C ILE A 297 13.48 -3.71 13.92
N THR A 298 13.96 -2.80 13.08
CA THR A 298 14.07 -1.37 13.42
C THR A 298 12.73 -0.74 13.81
N PRO A 299 11.63 -0.90 13.06
CA PRO A 299 10.33 -0.37 13.49
C PRO A 299 9.88 -0.93 14.84
N LEU A 300 10.14 -2.22 15.11
CA LEU A 300 9.75 -2.86 16.36
C LEU A 300 10.53 -2.32 17.56
N ILE A 301 11.86 -2.14 17.41
CA ILE A 301 12.70 -1.51 18.45
C ILE A 301 12.21 -0.11 18.76
N ASN A 302 11.95 0.69 17.73
CA ASN A 302 11.51 2.07 17.90
C ASN A 302 10.12 2.17 18.54
N MET A 303 9.22 1.25 18.18
CA MET A 303 7.94 1.13 18.88
C MET A 303 8.11 0.75 20.35
N ALA A 304 9.06 -0.14 20.68
CA ALA A 304 9.35 -0.51 22.06
C ALA A 304 9.93 0.68 22.86
N ILE A 305 10.85 1.45 22.27
CA ILE A 305 11.40 2.68 22.87
C ILE A 305 10.28 3.69 23.13
N ALA A 306 9.45 3.96 22.15
CA ALA A 306 8.33 4.88 22.30
C ALA A 306 7.30 4.40 23.34
N TRP A 307 6.99 3.08 23.33
CA TRP A 307 6.10 2.46 24.31
C TRP A 307 6.62 2.62 25.73
N THR A 308 7.91 2.36 25.97
CA THR A 308 8.54 2.50 27.28
C THR A 308 8.56 3.95 27.75
N ALA A 309 8.86 4.90 26.86
CA ALA A 309 8.87 6.32 27.18
C ALA A 309 7.47 6.83 27.57
N ILE A 310 6.42 6.38 26.87
CA ILE A 310 5.03 6.72 27.22
C ILE A 310 4.64 6.08 28.56
N ARG A 311 4.99 4.80 28.77
CA ARG A 311 4.68 4.10 30.03
C ARG A 311 5.38 4.71 31.27
N LEU A 312 6.58 5.24 31.10
CA LEU A 312 7.32 5.94 32.14
C LEU A 312 6.89 7.40 32.31
N HIS A 313 5.87 7.85 31.58
CA HIS A 313 5.37 9.24 31.57
C HIS A 313 6.44 10.28 31.22
N LEU A 314 7.49 9.86 30.47
CA LEU A 314 8.53 10.77 29.97
C LEU A 314 8.01 11.66 28.83
N MET A 315 7.08 11.15 28.04
CA MET A 315 6.41 11.89 26.98
C MET A 315 4.95 11.46 26.86
N PRO A 316 4.05 12.36 26.41
CA PRO A 316 2.68 11.99 26.11
C PRO A 316 2.60 11.22 24.78
N PRO A 317 1.58 10.39 24.56
CA PRO A 317 1.31 9.79 23.25
C PRO A 317 0.95 10.86 22.21
N SER A 318 1.23 10.57 20.93
CA SER A 318 0.90 11.45 19.81
C SER A 318 -0.62 11.40 19.55
N VAL A 319 -1.34 12.43 19.95
CA VAL A 319 -2.82 12.51 19.89
C VAL A 319 -3.29 13.41 18.75
N TYR A 320 -2.59 14.53 18.53
CA TYR A 320 -2.99 15.47 17.49
C TYR A 320 -2.75 14.93 16.08
N THR A 321 -3.71 15.18 15.20
CA THR A 321 -3.60 14.76 13.79
C THR A 321 -2.61 15.66 13.06
N VAL A 322 -1.55 15.05 12.54
CA VAL A 322 -0.51 15.73 11.77
C VAL A 322 -0.64 15.31 10.29
N PRO A 323 -0.43 16.24 9.32
CA PRO A 323 -0.44 15.88 7.90
C PRO A 323 0.49 14.71 7.59
N ALA A 324 0.08 13.84 6.67
CA ALA A 324 0.79 12.60 6.35
C ALA A 324 2.20 12.86 5.76
N THR A 325 2.36 13.97 5.07
CA THR A 325 3.60 14.40 4.41
C THR A 325 4.56 15.12 5.34
N THR A 326 4.24 15.28 6.63
CA THR A 326 5.14 15.92 7.60
C THR A 326 6.38 15.04 7.81
N PRO A 327 7.59 15.61 7.81
CA PRO A 327 8.82 14.86 8.10
C PRO A 327 8.76 14.11 9.43
N GLY A 328 9.31 12.87 9.46
CA GLY A 328 9.15 11.92 10.55
C GLY A 328 9.27 12.48 11.98
N PRO A 329 10.40 13.07 12.40
CA PRO A 329 10.56 13.58 13.77
C PRO A 329 9.56 14.70 14.14
N LEU A 330 9.14 15.51 13.15
CA LEU A 330 8.15 16.55 13.35
C LEU A 330 6.74 16.00 13.60
N ILE A 331 6.44 14.77 13.12
CA ILE A 331 5.15 14.13 13.43
C ILE A 331 5.04 13.88 14.94
N ALA A 332 6.11 13.39 15.57
CA ALA A 332 6.14 13.17 17.01
C ALA A 332 5.98 14.49 17.76
N PHE A 333 6.73 15.52 17.39
CA PHE A 333 6.70 16.84 18.04
C PHE A 333 5.32 17.49 17.95
N LEU A 334 4.76 17.60 16.74
CA LEU A 334 3.45 18.22 16.53
C LEU A 334 2.30 17.37 17.11
N GLY A 335 2.40 16.04 16.99
CA GLY A 335 1.38 15.13 17.52
C GLY A 335 1.28 15.10 19.04
N THR A 336 2.35 15.52 19.74
CA THR A 336 2.42 15.63 21.21
C THR A 336 2.31 17.06 21.73
N ASN A 337 1.78 18.00 20.92
CA ASN A 337 1.64 19.41 21.24
C ASN A 337 2.97 20.11 21.57
N GLY A 338 4.02 19.82 20.80
CA GLY A 338 5.32 20.49 20.96
C GLY A 338 6.21 19.90 22.07
N ASN A 339 6.02 18.66 22.45
CA ASN A 339 6.84 18.02 23.48
C ASN A 339 8.26 17.73 22.98
N LEU A 340 9.27 18.35 23.63
CA LEU A 340 10.68 18.20 23.24
C LEU A 340 11.22 16.79 23.52
N VAL A 341 10.73 16.11 24.55
CA VAL A 341 11.16 14.73 24.83
C VAL A 341 10.69 13.80 23.71
N ALA A 342 9.47 13.96 23.19
CA ALA A 342 8.97 13.21 22.05
C ALA A 342 9.80 13.47 20.79
N LEU A 343 10.23 14.72 20.57
CA LEU A 343 11.15 15.05 19.47
C LEU A 343 12.52 14.35 19.64
N LEU A 344 13.11 14.40 20.84
CA LEU A 344 14.38 13.74 21.13
C LEU A 344 14.30 12.23 20.92
N VAL A 345 13.26 11.57 21.42
CA VAL A 345 12.99 10.15 21.19
C VAL A 345 12.87 9.87 19.70
N ALA A 346 12.13 10.68 18.95
CA ALA A 346 11.97 10.53 17.52
C ALA A 346 13.29 10.71 16.74
N VAL A 347 14.16 11.62 17.15
CA VAL A 347 15.49 11.83 16.53
C VAL A 347 16.45 10.68 16.87
N LEU A 348 16.33 10.05 18.03
CA LEU A 348 17.12 8.90 18.42
C LEU A 348 16.70 7.61 17.69
N CYS A 349 15.43 7.48 17.32
CA CYS A 349 14.92 6.29 16.61
C CYS A 349 15.71 5.93 15.33
N PRO A 350 16.08 6.84 14.41
CA PRO A 350 16.86 6.52 13.23
C PRO A 350 18.26 5.96 13.50
N VAL A 351 18.85 6.23 14.68
CA VAL A 351 20.17 5.74 15.05
C VAL A 351 20.19 4.22 15.15
N SER A 352 19.07 3.59 15.47
CA SER A 352 18.92 2.13 15.50
C SER A 352 19.15 1.46 14.14
N TYR A 353 19.13 2.21 13.04
CA TYR A 353 19.37 1.71 11.68
C TYR A 353 20.85 1.78 11.26
N THR A 354 21.65 2.60 11.92
CA THR A 354 23.06 2.84 11.56
C THR A 354 24.03 1.87 12.21
N HIS A 355 23.58 1.12 13.19
CA HIS A 355 24.33 0.10 13.91
C HIS A 355 23.78 -1.30 13.67
#